data_6c632ed34419c8bcb19cb43529c57093
#
_entry.id   6c632ed34419c8bcb19cb43529c57093
#
_cell.length_a   1.000
_cell.length_b   1.000
_cell.length_c   1.000
_cell.angle_alpha   90.00
_cell.angle_beta   90.00
_cell.angle_gamma   90.00
#
_symmetry.space_group_name_H-M   'P 1'
#
loop_
_entity.id
_entity.type
_entity.pdbx_description
1 polymer ?
#
loop_
_entity_poly.entity_id
_entity_poly.type
_entity_poly.pdbx_seq_one_letter_code
_entity_poly.pdbx_strand_id
1 'polypeptide(L)'
;MPATIVETNTKKFKRKDIDPITLDIIENAMMNARYEMDAVVFRTAMSPGIREQNDMFPMIANLEGKMVVGQFGSFIHGFKEAYDGTIEEGDLFLTTDPYACNGAISHINDWLLLRPIFKDGRLIAYAAMFGHMTDVGGKVPGSLPTDAREIFEEGIRVPPVSYTHLTLPTTPYV
;
A
#
# COMPACT_ATOMS: atom_id res chain seq x y z
N MET A 1 -28.59 -0.79 -8.66
CA MET A 1 -28.29 0.28 -9.63
C MET A 1 -26.84 0.13 -10.00
N PRO A 2 -26.43 0.09 -11.28
CA PRO A 2 -25.04 -0.07 -11.63
C PRO A 2 -24.27 1.20 -11.24
N ALA A 3 -23.13 1.05 -10.58
CA ALA A 3 -22.24 2.12 -10.21
C ALA A 3 -21.78 2.86 -11.47
N THR A 4 -21.93 4.16 -11.47
CA THR A 4 -21.44 5.05 -12.53
C THR A 4 -19.92 5.03 -12.45
N ILE A 5 -19.29 4.42 -13.43
CA ILE A 5 -17.84 4.49 -13.63
C ILE A 5 -17.52 5.97 -13.85
N VAL A 6 -16.85 6.59 -12.88
CA VAL A 6 -16.23 7.90 -13.08
C VAL A 6 -15.13 7.68 -14.13
N GLU A 7 -15.39 8.09 -15.37
CA GLU A 7 -14.37 8.16 -16.40
C GLU A 7 -13.28 9.11 -15.92
N THR A 8 -12.23 8.53 -15.35
CA THR A 8 -10.97 9.27 -15.18
C THR A 8 -10.50 9.65 -16.57
N ASN A 9 -10.45 10.95 -16.82
CA ASN A 9 -10.06 11.57 -18.09
C ASN A 9 -8.58 11.24 -18.37
N THR A 10 -8.30 9.99 -18.70
CA THR A 10 -6.99 9.52 -19.12
C THR A 10 -6.74 10.05 -20.51
N LYS A 11 -6.36 11.32 -20.62
CA LYS A 11 -5.66 11.77 -21.83
C LYS A 11 -4.52 10.79 -22.04
N LYS A 12 -4.63 9.96 -23.08
CA LYS A 12 -3.53 9.08 -23.52
C LYS A 12 -2.31 9.97 -23.70
N PHE A 13 -1.38 9.90 -22.77
CA PHE A 13 -0.11 10.59 -22.92
C PHE A 13 0.58 10.00 -24.13
N LYS A 14 0.80 10.81 -25.16
CA LYS A 14 1.76 10.43 -26.21
C LYS A 14 3.10 10.22 -25.49
N ARG A 15 3.67 9.02 -25.65
CA ARG A 15 5.02 8.72 -25.20
C ARG A 15 5.91 9.83 -25.77
N LYS A 16 6.37 10.75 -24.91
CA LYS A 16 7.41 11.69 -25.32
C LYS A 16 8.69 10.90 -25.42
N ASP A 17 9.42 11.09 -26.47
CA ASP A 17 10.81 10.63 -26.52
C ASP A 17 11.56 11.42 -25.44
N ILE A 18 11.86 10.73 -24.35
CA ILE A 18 12.67 11.26 -23.24
C ILE A 18 14.11 10.91 -23.60
N ASP A 19 14.99 11.90 -23.57
CA ASP A 19 16.39 11.62 -23.78
C ASP A 19 16.94 10.68 -22.69
N PRO A 20 17.91 9.81 -23.01
CA PRO A 20 18.40 8.79 -22.09
C PRO A 20 18.97 9.37 -20.79
N ILE A 21 19.59 10.53 -20.81
CA ILE A 21 20.17 11.16 -19.62
C ILE A 21 19.06 11.58 -18.65
N THR A 22 17.99 12.21 -19.16
CA THR A 22 16.82 12.57 -18.36
C THR A 22 16.15 11.32 -17.78
N LEU A 23 16.05 10.23 -18.54
CA LEU A 23 15.48 8.97 -18.05
C LEU A 23 16.32 8.42 -16.90
N ASP A 24 17.65 8.34 -17.05
CA ASP A 24 18.56 7.88 -16.01
C ASP A 24 18.45 8.73 -14.72
N ILE A 25 18.32 10.05 -14.86
CA ILE A 25 18.13 10.95 -13.71
C ILE A 25 16.82 10.62 -12.98
N ILE A 26 15.72 10.40 -13.71
CA ILE A 26 14.42 10.05 -13.13
C ILE A 26 14.50 8.70 -12.43
N GLU A 27 15.05 7.68 -13.07
CA GLU A 27 15.18 6.34 -12.49
C GLU A 27 15.99 6.37 -11.19
N ASN A 28 17.15 7.04 -11.20
CA ASN A 28 17.98 7.18 -10.02
C ASN A 28 17.30 7.97 -8.90
N ALA A 29 16.55 9.03 -9.22
CA ALA A 29 15.78 9.79 -8.24
C ALA A 29 14.68 8.93 -7.58
N MET A 30 13.99 8.11 -8.36
CA MET A 30 12.97 7.18 -7.84
C MET A 30 13.59 6.08 -6.98
N MET A 31 14.74 5.54 -7.38
CA MET A 31 15.47 4.56 -6.57
C MET A 31 15.92 5.17 -5.23
N ASN A 32 16.43 6.39 -5.23
CA ASN A 32 16.83 7.08 -4.00
C ASN A 32 15.61 7.35 -3.09
N ALA A 33 14.48 7.78 -3.64
CA ALA A 33 13.25 7.95 -2.86
C ALA A 33 12.82 6.62 -2.20
N ARG A 34 12.93 5.51 -2.92
CA ARG A 34 12.66 4.19 -2.35
C ARG A 34 13.63 3.82 -1.22
N TYR A 35 14.92 4.08 -1.37
CA TYR A 35 15.91 3.85 -0.29
C TYR A 35 15.64 4.72 0.95
N GLU A 36 15.19 5.95 0.77
CA GLU A 36 14.75 6.79 1.88
C GLU A 36 13.52 6.22 2.58
N MET A 37 12.55 5.70 1.84
CA MET A 37 11.40 5.01 2.41
C MET A 37 11.83 3.80 3.25
N ASP A 38 12.71 2.94 2.72
CA ASP A 38 13.29 1.81 3.46
C ASP A 38 13.91 2.27 4.78
N ALA A 39 14.77 3.27 4.71
CA ALA A 39 15.49 3.77 5.88
C ALA A 39 14.56 4.37 6.94
N VAL A 40 13.50 5.05 6.54
CA VAL A 40 12.50 5.60 7.47
C VAL A 40 11.72 4.47 8.14
N VAL A 41 11.18 3.54 7.36
CA VAL A 41 10.40 2.41 7.88
C VAL A 41 11.24 1.57 8.84
N PHE A 42 12.46 1.19 8.44
CA PHE A 42 13.37 0.43 9.29
C PHE A 42 13.66 1.09 10.64
N ARG A 43 13.86 2.40 10.64
CA ARG A 43 14.20 3.15 11.88
C ARG A 43 12.99 3.40 12.78
N THR A 44 11.78 3.48 12.22
CA THR A 44 10.58 3.88 12.97
C THR A 44 9.67 2.71 13.30
N ALA A 45 9.79 1.58 12.63
CA ALA A 45 8.96 0.41 12.88
C ALA A 45 9.20 -0.17 14.27
N MET A 46 8.11 -0.64 14.86
CA MET A 46 8.11 -1.35 16.15
C MET A 46 8.07 -2.86 15.99
N SER A 47 7.63 -3.35 14.82
CA SER A 47 7.59 -4.78 14.53
C SER A 47 8.98 -5.40 14.46
N PRO A 48 9.26 -6.48 15.18
CA PRO A 48 10.51 -7.23 15.06
C PRO A 48 10.75 -7.77 13.66
N GLY A 49 9.70 -8.19 12.94
CA GLY A 49 9.81 -8.62 11.54
C GLY A 49 10.44 -7.56 10.65
N ILE A 50 10.05 -6.31 10.81
CA ILE A 50 10.64 -5.21 10.06
C ILE A 50 12.04 -4.86 10.58
N ARG A 51 12.20 -4.68 11.89
CA ARG A 51 13.45 -4.16 12.48
C ARG A 51 14.62 -5.14 12.47
N GLU A 52 14.34 -6.44 12.53
CA GLU A 52 15.37 -7.46 12.65
C GLU A 52 15.54 -8.27 11.36
N GLN A 53 14.46 -8.42 10.58
CA GLN A 53 14.45 -9.25 9.38
C GLN A 53 14.34 -8.44 8.08
N ASN A 54 14.13 -7.11 8.16
CA ASN A 54 13.83 -6.23 7.02
C ASN A 54 12.61 -6.70 6.20
N ASP A 55 11.62 -7.28 6.87
CA ASP A 55 10.40 -7.78 6.23
C ASP A 55 9.43 -6.64 5.92
N MET A 56 9.85 -5.83 4.96
CA MET A 56 9.15 -4.65 4.48
C MET A 56 9.50 -4.40 3.01
N PHE A 57 8.53 -3.90 2.24
CA PHE A 57 8.65 -3.73 0.80
C PHE A 57 8.10 -2.38 0.34
N PRO A 58 8.80 -1.26 0.61
CA PRO A 58 8.43 0.03 0.05
C PRO A 58 8.56 0.03 -1.47
N MET A 59 7.59 0.66 -2.13
CA MET A 59 7.57 0.77 -3.59
C MET A 59 6.90 2.05 -4.06
N ILE A 60 7.16 2.40 -5.31
CA ILE A 60 6.41 3.38 -6.09
C ILE A 60 5.68 2.62 -7.19
N ALA A 61 4.37 2.83 -7.31
CA ALA A 61 3.54 2.21 -8.33
C ALA A 61 2.95 3.27 -9.26
N ASN A 62 2.72 2.87 -10.50
CA ASN A 62 2.06 3.72 -11.49
C ASN A 62 0.53 3.78 -11.27
N LEU A 63 -0.17 4.51 -12.15
CA LEU A 63 -1.63 4.69 -12.03
C LEU A 63 -2.42 3.39 -12.20
N GLU A 64 -1.88 2.39 -12.87
CA GLU A 64 -2.48 1.06 -12.99
C GLU A 64 -2.22 0.19 -11.75
N GLY A 65 -1.41 0.66 -10.79
CA GLY A 65 -1.06 -0.08 -9.59
C GLY A 65 0.07 -1.09 -9.79
N LYS A 66 0.83 -0.96 -10.87
CA LYS A 66 2.03 -1.77 -11.13
C LYS A 66 3.26 -1.09 -10.54
N MET A 67 4.14 -1.88 -9.94
CA MET A 67 5.39 -1.40 -9.41
C MET A 67 6.26 -0.79 -10.53
N VAL A 68 6.79 0.40 -10.27
CA VAL A 68 7.80 1.07 -11.09
C VAL A 68 9.16 0.94 -10.43
N VAL A 69 9.22 1.14 -9.12
CA VAL A 69 10.41 0.97 -8.29
C VAL A 69 10.02 0.25 -7.01
N GLY A 70 10.73 -0.79 -6.64
CA GLY A 70 10.46 -1.60 -5.46
C GLY A 70 11.19 -2.93 -5.49
N GLN A 71 10.68 -3.92 -4.78
CA GLN A 71 11.20 -5.28 -4.72
C GLN A 71 10.09 -6.29 -5.06
N PHE A 72 10.48 -7.47 -5.53
CA PHE A 72 9.62 -8.65 -5.76
C PHE A 72 8.46 -8.47 -6.76
N GLY A 73 8.47 -7.43 -7.60
CA GLY A 73 7.40 -7.23 -8.58
C GLY A 73 6.02 -6.99 -7.97
N SER A 74 5.97 -6.46 -6.74
CA SER A 74 4.75 -6.17 -6.00
C SER A 74 3.80 -5.25 -6.77
N PHE A 75 2.52 -5.29 -6.45
CA PHE A 75 1.48 -4.52 -7.10
C PHE A 75 0.37 -4.14 -6.12
N ILE A 76 -0.38 -3.09 -6.45
CA ILE A 76 -1.48 -2.58 -5.65
C ILE A 76 -2.81 -2.52 -6.43
N HIS A 77 -2.87 -3.11 -7.63
CA HIS A 77 -4.08 -3.02 -8.46
C HIS A 77 -5.29 -3.63 -7.77
N GLY A 78 -5.14 -4.75 -7.04
CA GLY A 78 -6.22 -5.37 -6.29
C GLY A 78 -6.82 -4.45 -5.23
N PHE A 79 -6.01 -3.63 -4.55
CA PHE A 79 -6.52 -2.58 -3.68
C PHE A 79 -7.39 -1.60 -4.46
N LYS A 80 -6.92 -1.13 -5.62
CA LYS A 80 -7.64 -0.15 -6.46
C LYS A 80 -8.95 -0.69 -7.00
N GLU A 81 -9.04 -1.98 -7.26
CA GLU A 81 -10.26 -2.65 -7.70
C GLU A 81 -11.28 -2.83 -6.57
N ALA A 82 -10.80 -3.03 -5.36
CA ALA A 82 -11.61 -3.30 -4.18
C ALA A 82 -12.06 -2.02 -3.43
N TYR A 83 -11.32 -0.93 -3.55
CA TYR A 83 -11.68 0.34 -2.93
C TYR A 83 -12.63 1.13 -3.84
N ASP A 84 -13.84 1.37 -3.37
CA ASP A 84 -14.92 2.03 -4.10
C ASP A 84 -15.08 3.52 -3.78
N GLY A 85 -14.24 4.06 -2.89
CA GLY A 85 -14.25 5.47 -2.51
C GLY A 85 -13.48 6.38 -3.46
N THR A 86 -13.54 7.68 -3.18
CA THR A 86 -12.71 8.68 -3.87
C THR A 86 -11.27 8.64 -3.35
N ILE A 87 -10.33 9.02 -4.19
CA ILE A 87 -8.91 9.17 -3.84
C ILE A 87 -8.55 10.63 -3.98
N GLU A 88 -8.19 11.26 -2.86
CA GLU A 88 -7.90 12.68 -2.78
C GLU A 88 -6.44 12.94 -2.37
N GLU A 89 -5.98 14.17 -2.59
CA GLU A 89 -4.64 14.58 -2.17
C GLU A 89 -4.56 14.62 -0.64
N GLY A 90 -3.58 13.95 -0.08
CA GLY A 90 -3.40 13.84 1.37
C GLY A 90 -3.94 12.55 1.98
N ASP A 91 -4.68 11.76 1.22
CA ASP A 91 -5.18 10.47 1.68
C ASP A 91 -4.08 9.50 2.05
N LEU A 92 -4.41 8.64 3.02
CA LEU A 92 -3.66 7.46 3.37
C LEU A 92 -4.63 6.28 3.47
N PHE A 93 -4.30 5.18 2.84
CA PHE A 93 -5.11 3.97 2.82
C PHE A 93 -4.41 2.82 3.53
N LEU A 94 -5.21 1.90 4.05
CA LEU A 94 -4.77 0.70 4.75
C LEU A 94 -5.61 -0.49 4.33
N THR A 95 -4.98 -1.65 4.20
CA THR A 95 -5.65 -2.95 4.19
C THR A 95 -4.74 -4.03 4.73
N THR A 96 -5.34 -5.06 5.30
CA THR A 96 -4.69 -6.32 5.72
C THR A 96 -5.40 -7.53 5.11
N ASP A 97 -6.30 -7.31 4.14
CA ASP A 97 -7.17 -8.35 3.59
C ASP A 97 -6.59 -8.95 2.29
N PRO A 98 -6.01 -10.17 2.33
CA PRO A 98 -5.42 -10.81 1.16
C PRO A 98 -6.46 -11.06 0.04
N TYR A 99 -7.70 -11.34 0.42
CA TYR A 99 -8.76 -11.63 -0.56
C TYR A 99 -9.23 -10.36 -1.27
N ALA A 100 -9.47 -9.28 -0.51
CA ALA A 100 -9.89 -8.02 -1.10
C ALA A 100 -8.80 -7.38 -1.99
N CYS A 101 -7.53 -7.71 -1.77
CA CYS A 101 -6.41 -7.20 -2.57
C CYS A 101 -5.98 -8.14 -3.70
N ASN A 102 -6.77 -9.16 -4.06
CA ASN A 102 -6.44 -10.12 -5.11
C ASN A 102 -5.03 -10.71 -4.96
N GLY A 103 -4.60 -11.01 -3.73
CA GLY A 103 -3.28 -11.56 -3.43
C GLY A 103 -2.12 -10.56 -3.51
N ALA A 104 -2.39 -9.25 -3.51
CA ALA A 104 -1.35 -8.23 -3.40
C ALA A 104 -0.55 -8.39 -2.10
N ILE A 105 -1.22 -8.85 -1.04
CA ILE A 105 -0.62 -9.34 0.21
C ILE A 105 -1.01 -10.81 0.41
N SER A 106 -0.17 -11.58 1.09
CA SER A 106 -0.33 -13.04 1.19
C SER A 106 -0.94 -13.51 2.52
N HIS A 107 -0.86 -12.70 3.57
CA HIS A 107 -1.36 -12.99 4.90
C HIS A 107 -1.67 -11.70 5.67
N ILE A 108 -2.44 -11.82 6.76
CA ILE A 108 -2.95 -10.67 7.53
C ILE A 108 -1.82 -9.85 8.19
N ASN A 109 -0.68 -10.46 8.47
CA ASN A 109 0.46 -9.75 9.06
C ASN A 109 1.04 -8.69 8.11
N ASP A 110 0.88 -8.83 6.80
CA ASP A 110 1.36 -7.85 5.83
C ASP A 110 0.37 -6.70 5.71
N TRP A 111 0.69 -5.61 6.36
CA TRP A 111 -0.11 -4.40 6.27
C TRP A 111 0.30 -3.60 5.05
N LEU A 112 -0.61 -3.48 4.10
CA LEU A 112 -0.44 -2.57 2.96
C LEU A 112 -0.87 -1.17 3.36
N LEU A 113 0.09 -0.26 3.40
CA LEU A 113 -0.13 1.19 3.46
C LEU A 113 0.08 1.79 2.09
N LEU A 114 -0.82 2.67 1.68
CA LEU A 114 -0.80 3.29 0.36
C LEU A 114 -1.11 4.78 0.45
N ARG A 115 -0.28 5.59 -0.18
CA ARG A 115 -0.46 7.03 -0.29
C ARG A 115 -0.44 7.46 -1.76
N PRO A 116 -1.49 8.12 -2.26
CA PRO A 116 -1.49 8.69 -3.60
C PRO A 116 -0.53 9.89 -3.68
N ILE A 117 0.18 9.99 -4.80
CA ILE A 117 1.11 11.10 -5.08
C ILE A 117 0.46 12.01 -6.11
N PHE A 118 0.17 13.24 -5.70
CA PHE A 118 -0.41 14.26 -6.54
C PHE A 118 0.65 15.29 -6.97
N LYS A 119 0.49 15.81 -8.16
CA LYS A 119 1.24 16.94 -8.68
C LYS A 119 0.29 17.88 -9.42
N ASP A 120 0.22 19.12 -8.98
CA ASP A 120 -0.66 20.15 -9.55
C ASP A 120 -2.13 19.67 -9.65
N GLY A 121 -2.66 19.08 -8.57
CA GLY A 121 -4.01 18.53 -8.48
C GLY A 121 -4.26 17.27 -9.30
N ARG A 122 -3.21 16.64 -9.85
CA ARG A 122 -3.31 15.38 -10.61
C ARG A 122 -2.64 14.25 -9.88
N LEU A 123 -3.34 13.14 -9.77
CA LEU A 123 -2.74 11.88 -9.33
C LEU A 123 -1.74 11.40 -10.38
N ILE A 124 -0.49 11.16 -10.00
CA ILE A 124 0.60 10.76 -10.89
C ILE A 124 1.20 9.39 -10.57
N ALA A 125 1.13 8.96 -9.31
CA ALA A 125 1.68 7.69 -8.85
C ALA A 125 1.12 7.35 -7.47
N TYR A 126 1.55 6.21 -6.93
CA TYR A 126 1.30 5.80 -5.55
C TYR A 126 2.62 5.45 -4.87
N ALA A 127 2.82 5.93 -3.65
CA ALA A 127 3.77 5.36 -2.73
C ALA A 127 3.05 4.28 -1.92
N ALA A 128 3.63 3.10 -1.83
CA ALA A 128 3.06 2.01 -1.07
C ALA A 128 4.14 1.26 -0.29
N MET A 129 3.73 0.60 0.78
CA MET A 129 4.60 -0.21 1.62
C MET A 129 3.81 -1.40 2.14
N PHE A 130 4.37 -2.58 1.98
CA PHE A 130 3.99 -3.74 2.78
C PHE A 130 4.95 -3.84 3.95
N GLY A 131 4.45 -4.20 5.11
CA GLY A 131 5.29 -4.46 6.27
C GLY A 131 4.69 -5.54 7.15
N HIS A 132 5.54 -6.51 7.53
CA HIS A 132 5.14 -7.60 8.41
C HIS A 132 4.98 -7.12 9.84
N MET A 133 3.74 -6.99 10.29
CA MET A 133 3.39 -6.55 11.65
C MET A 133 3.28 -7.74 12.59
N THR A 134 3.80 -7.57 13.81
CA THR A 134 3.78 -8.54 14.88
C THR A 134 3.45 -7.85 16.19
N ASP A 135 2.44 -8.22 16.93
CA ASP A 135 1.37 -9.19 16.76
C ASP A 135 0.09 -8.51 16.26
N VAL A 136 -0.69 -9.16 15.39
CA VAL A 136 -1.93 -8.61 14.82
C VAL A 136 -3.20 -9.26 15.35
N GLY A 137 -3.10 -9.91 16.52
CA GLY A 137 -4.26 -10.48 17.24
C GLY A 137 -4.69 -11.85 16.75
N GLY A 138 -3.79 -12.64 16.17
CA GLY A 138 -4.05 -14.03 15.80
C GLY A 138 -4.11 -14.97 17.02
N LYS A 139 -4.48 -16.24 16.77
CA LYS A 139 -4.67 -17.26 17.84
C LYS A 139 -3.38 -17.70 18.52
N VAL A 140 -2.22 -17.37 17.97
CA VAL A 140 -0.91 -17.65 18.56
C VAL A 140 -0.10 -16.36 18.69
N PRO A 141 0.83 -16.26 19.66
CA PRO A 141 1.74 -15.12 19.74
C PRO A 141 2.50 -14.94 18.42
N GLY A 142 2.60 -13.68 17.96
CA GLY A 142 3.21 -13.35 16.66
C GLY A 142 2.27 -13.48 15.47
N SER A 143 1.06 -14.05 15.66
CA SER A 143 0.01 -14.15 14.64
C SER A 143 0.42 -14.89 13.37
N LEU A 144 1.18 -15.98 13.49
CA LEU A 144 1.53 -16.90 12.40
C LEU A 144 1.15 -18.35 12.74
N PRO A 145 -0.15 -18.66 12.88
CA PRO A 145 -0.59 -20.01 13.19
C PRO A 145 -0.44 -20.93 11.96
N THR A 146 0.32 -22.02 12.11
CA THR A 146 0.53 -23.01 11.04
C THR A 146 -0.66 -23.95 10.83
N ASP A 147 -1.60 -23.95 11.76
CA ASP A 147 -2.79 -24.80 11.79
C ASP A 147 -4.10 -24.00 11.63
N ALA A 148 -4.01 -22.74 11.21
CA ALA A 148 -5.18 -21.91 10.96
C ALA A 148 -6.08 -22.53 9.87
N ARG A 149 -7.39 -22.52 10.14
CA ARG A 149 -8.43 -22.98 9.19
C ARG A 149 -9.27 -21.83 8.65
N GLU A 150 -9.27 -20.73 9.40
CA GLU A 150 -10.02 -19.52 9.07
C GLU A 150 -9.10 -18.31 9.18
N ILE A 151 -9.30 -17.32 8.32
CA ILE A 151 -8.46 -16.11 8.28
C ILE A 151 -8.48 -15.32 9.60
N PHE A 152 -9.59 -15.37 10.35
CA PHE A 152 -9.70 -14.70 11.64
C PHE A 152 -8.79 -15.30 12.74
N GLU A 153 -8.31 -16.51 12.54
CA GLU A 153 -7.31 -17.12 13.42
C GLU A 153 -5.92 -16.51 13.22
N GLU A 154 -5.68 -15.85 12.06
CA GLU A 154 -4.42 -15.22 11.74
C GLU A 154 -4.31 -13.79 12.28
N GLY A 155 -5.43 -13.11 12.51
CA GLY A 155 -5.42 -11.76 13.06
C GLY A 155 -6.58 -10.87 12.61
N ILE A 156 -6.39 -9.55 12.78
CA ILE A 156 -7.40 -8.55 12.45
C ILE A 156 -7.43 -8.34 10.94
N ARG A 157 -8.56 -8.67 10.33
CA ARG A 157 -8.81 -8.44 8.92
C ARG A 157 -9.38 -7.04 8.70
N VAL A 158 -8.65 -6.19 7.97
CA VAL A 158 -9.07 -4.84 7.59
C VAL A 158 -9.25 -4.81 6.07
N PRO A 159 -10.48 -4.61 5.56
CA PRO A 159 -10.70 -4.41 4.13
C PRO A 159 -10.02 -3.14 3.64
N PRO A 160 -9.92 -2.90 2.31
CA PRO A 160 -9.41 -1.63 1.80
C PRO A 160 -10.22 -0.43 2.33
N VAL A 161 -9.56 0.41 3.13
CA VAL A 161 -10.19 1.58 3.77
C VAL A 161 -9.31 2.81 3.65
N SER A 162 -9.95 3.99 3.63
CA SER A 162 -9.24 5.25 3.85
C SER A 162 -8.92 5.40 5.34
N TYR A 163 -7.65 5.32 5.68
CA TYR A 163 -7.17 5.53 7.05
C TYR A 163 -7.32 6.99 7.47
N THR A 164 -7.18 7.93 6.54
CA THR A 164 -7.36 9.37 6.76
C THR A 164 -8.76 9.72 7.23
N HIS A 165 -9.77 9.03 6.70
CA HIS A 165 -11.18 9.23 7.02
C HIS A 165 -11.72 8.26 8.08
N LEU A 166 -10.86 7.41 8.64
CA LEU A 166 -11.24 6.48 9.68
C LEU A 166 -11.44 7.27 10.99
N THR A 167 -12.66 7.72 11.24
CA THR A 167 -13.02 8.29 12.52
C THR A 167 -13.13 7.16 13.53
N LEU A 168 -12.17 7.08 14.45
CA LEU A 168 -12.37 6.25 15.64
C LEU A 168 -13.64 6.75 16.35
N PRO A 169 -14.57 5.88 16.73
CA PRO A 169 -15.70 6.28 17.55
C PRO A 169 -15.14 6.82 18.86
N THR A 170 -15.13 8.16 18.97
CA THR A 170 -14.91 8.83 20.25
C THR A 170 -16.18 8.64 21.07
N THR A 171 -16.31 7.51 21.75
CA THR A 171 -17.25 7.43 22.88
C THR A 171 -16.66 8.32 23.95
N PRO A 172 -17.31 9.42 24.33
CA PRO A 172 -16.92 10.12 25.52
C PRO A 172 -17.12 9.15 26.69
N TYR A 173 -16.02 8.77 27.35
CA TYR A 173 -16.13 8.11 28.64
C TYR A 173 -16.76 9.12 29.60
N VAL A 174 -18.02 8.84 29.96
CA VAL A 174 -18.72 9.52 31.07
C VAL A 174 -18.27 8.88 32.37
#